data_499d59b7939f21893ba30a909b63d453
#
_entry.id   499d59b7939f21893ba30a909b63d453
#
_cell.length_a   1.000
_cell.length_b   1.000
_cell.length_c   1.000
_cell.angle_alpha   90.00
_cell.angle_beta   90.00
_cell.angle_gamma   90.00
#
_symmetry.space_group_name_H-M   'P 1'
#
loop_
_entity.id
_entity.type
_entity.pdbx_description
1 polymer ?
#
loop_
_entity_poly.entity_id
_entity_poly.type
_entity_poly.pdbx_seq_one_letter_code
_entity_poly.pdbx_strand_id
1 'polypeptide(L)'
;MPNEKGLSKREQLREKRQREQMRNRMVSIGVVVVGALILAFLFIYPNIKPVGPVTAITPGVYPQNEMNTMGDPNAPVKLETWEDFQCPACRNFSENIEPLLVENYVATGKVYYVFHQYPFIDDNSATKESDQAANASMCAGEQGRFWDYKSILFTNWNGENIGTFADRKLVAFAESLGLDMDKFNSCFDANTYKSQIDKDFMDGTSLGVSSTPSIFVDGVFVVNPDGPNLVPTYENIAAMIDAALAK
;
A
#
# COMPACT_ATOMS: atom_id res chain seq x y z
N MET A 1 -54.27 -33.38 -58.05
CA MET A 1 -54.16 -32.33 -57.01
C MET A 1 -53.96 -33.03 -55.68
N PRO A 2 -52.86 -32.86 -55.03
CA PRO A 2 -52.64 -33.48 -53.72
C PRO A 2 -53.43 -32.75 -52.65
N ASN A 3 -54.16 -33.53 -51.85
CA ASN A 3 -55.05 -33.11 -50.80
C ASN A 3 -54.24 -32.62 -49.61
N GLU A 4 -54.13 -31.32 -49.38
CA GLU A 4 -53.50 -30.75 -48.14
C GLU A 4 -54.41 -31.01 -46.94
N LYS A 5 -54.21 -32.16 -46.30
CA LYS A 5 -54.82 -32.39 -44.98
C LYS A 5 -54.20 -31.45 -44.00
N GLY A 6 -54.89 -30.38 -43.65
CA GLY A 6 -54.52 -29.48 -42.56
C GLY A 6 -54.31 -30.25 -41.25
N LEU A 7 -53.27 -29.92 -40.50
CA LEU A 7 -52.92 -30.52 -39.19
C LEU A 7 -54.15 -30.59 -38.27
N SER A 8 -54.38 -31.70 -37.63
CA SER A 8 -55.46 -31.86 -36.65
C SER A 8 -55.28 -30.84 -35.48
N LYS A 9 -56.37 -30.46 -34.85
CA LYS A 9 -56.39 -29.52 -33.74
C LYS A 9 -55.45 -29.95 -32.59
N ARG A 10 -55.22 -31.23 -32.39
CA ARG A 10 -54.31 -31.82 -31.42
C ARG A 10 -52.85 -31.64 -31.85
N GLU A 11 -52.52 -31.76 -33.11
CA GLU A 11 -51.18 -31.54 -33.65
C GLU A 11 -50.78 -30.07 -33.57
N GLN A 12 -51.68 -29.17 -33.93
CA GLN A 12 -51.48 -27.72 -33.79
C GLN A 12 -51.22 -27.30 -32.35
N LEU A 13 -51.92 -27.87 -31.37
CA LEU A 13 -51.69 -27.62 -29.95
C LEU A 13 -50.35 -28.22 -29.46
N ARG A 14 -49.92 -29.35 -29.98
CA ARG A 14 -48.61 -29.95 -29.68
C ARG A 14 -47.46 -29.08 -30.23
N GLU A 15 -47.56 -28.65 -31.48
CA GLU A 15 -46.59 -27.74 -32.10
C GLU A 15 -46.48 -26.41 -31.32
N LYS A 16 -47.62 -25.83 -30.96
CA LYS A 16 -47.65 -24.59 -30.19
C LYS A 16 -46.93 -24.75 -28.84
N ARG A 17 -47.23 -25.84 -28.10
CA ARG A 17 -46.57 -26.14 -26.83
C ARG A 17 -45.06 -26.39 -27.01
N GLN A 18 -44.63 -27.10 -28.05
CA GLN A 18 -43.24 -27.33 -28.35
C GLN A 18 -42.52 -26.01 -28.68
N ARG A 19 -43.11 -25.12 -29.46
CA ARG A 19 -42.56 -23.81 -29.77
C ARG A 19 -42.43 -22.93 -28.50
N GLU A 20 -43.47 -22.94 -27.66
CA GLU A 20 -43.43 -22.23 -26.36
C GLU A 20 -42.37 -22.79 -25.43
N GLN A 21 -42.23 -24.12 -25.32
CA GLN A 21 -41.20 -24.75 -24.53
C GLN A 21 -39.79 -24.46 -25.05
N MET A 22 -39.56 -24.52 -26.36
CA MET A 22 -38.30 -24.15 -26.98
C MET A 22 -37.97 -22.67 -26.75
N ARG A 23 -38.96 -21.79 -26.93
CA ARG A 23 -38.78 -20.34 -26.66
C ARG A 23 -38.40 -20.10 -25.20
N ASN A 24 -39.11 -20.70 -24.25
CA ASN A 24 -38.86 -20.53 -22.83
C ASN A 24 -37.47 -21.09 -22.46
N ARG A 25 -37.09 -22.25 -23.02
CA ARG A 25 -35.76 -22.81 -22.85
C ARG A 25 -34.65 -21.90 -23.40
N MET A 26 -34.85 -21.32 -24.59
CA MET A 26 -33.92 -20.37 -25.20
C MET A 26 -33.79 -19.10 -24.36
N VAL A 27 -34.93 -18.58 -23.85
CA VAL A 27 -34.93 -17.40 -22.95
C VAL A 27 -34.18 -17.73 -21.64
N SER A 28 -34.46 -18.88 -21.04
CA SER A 28 -33.73 -19.29 -19.79
C SER A 28 -32.25 -19.45 -20.04
N ILE A 29 -31.81 -20.07 -21.14
CA ILE A 29 -30.39 -20.16 -21.51
C ILE A 29 -29.82 -18.78 -21.73
N GLY A 30 -30.52 -17.88 -22.42
CA GLY A 30 -30.07 -16.49 -22.63
C GLY A 30 -29.87 -15.74 -21.32
N VAL A 31 -30.78 -15.86 -20.36
CA VAL A 31 -30.65 -15.23 -19.02
C VAL A 31 -29.43 -15.78 -18.27
N VAL A 32 -29.22 -17.12 -18.31
CA VAL A 32 -28.06 -17.73 -17.65
C VAL A 32 -26.74 -17.25 -18.28
N VAL A 33 -26.67 -17.22 -19.62
CA VAL A 33 -25.46 -16.75 -20.33
C VAL A 33 -25.16 -15.27 -20.02
N VAL A 34 -26.19 -14.41 -20.07
CA VAL A 34 -26.02 -12.99 -19.73
C VAL A 34 -25.57 -12.84 -18.27
N GLY A 35 -26.19 -13.58 -17.35
CA GLY A 35 -25.75 -13.57 -15.93
C GLY A 35 -24.29 -14.01 -15.76
N ALA A 36 -23.88 -15.06 -16.45
CA ALA A 36 -22.48 -15.53 -16.41
C ALA A 36 -21.51 -14.52 -17.00
N LEU A 37 -21.89 -13.84 -18.10
CA LEU A 37 -21.06 -12.79 -18.70
C LEU A 37 -20.93 -11.56 -17.78
N ILE A 38 -22.01 -11.17 -17.10
CA ILE A 38 -21.97 -10.07 -16.11
C ILE A 38 -21.05 -10.44 -14.96
N LEU A 39 -21.17 -11.65 -14.42
CA LEU A 39 -20.29 -12.12 -13.35
C LEU A 39 -18.83 -12.16 -13.82
N ALA A 40 -18.56 -12.74 -14.99
CA ALA A 40 -17.21 -12.74 -15.56
C ALA A 40 -16.65 -11.33 -15.75
N PHE A 41 -17.46 -10.39 -16.22
CA PHE A 41 -17.06 -8.99 -16.36
C PHE A 41 -16.73 -8.37 -14.99
N LEU A 42 -17.56 -8.58 -13.97
CA LEU A 42 -17.34 -8.03 -12.62
C LEU A 42 -16.05 -8.56 -11.98
N PHE A 43 -15.69 -9.83 -12.25
CA PHE A 43 -14.47 -10.42 -11.72
C PHE A 43 -13.21 -10.12 -12.56
N ILE A 44 -13.33 -10.04 -13.88
CA ILE A 44 -12.20 -9.85 -14.79
C ILE A 44 -11.85 -8.35 -14.94
N TYR A 45 -12.86 -7.50 -15.06
CA TYR A 45 -12.67 -6.08 -15.36
C TYR A 45 -11.76 -5.34 -14.35
N PRO A 46 -11.89 -5.52 -13.02
CA PRO A 46 -10.98 -4.90 -12.07
C PRO A 46 -9.51 -5.29 -12.29
N ASN A 47 -9.26 -6.54 -12.73
CA ASN A 47 -7.92 -7.07 -12.95
C ASN A 47 -7.27 -6.64 -14.27
N ILE A 48 -8.05 -6.22 -15.27
CA ILE A 48 -7.54 -5.76 -16.57
C ILE A 48 -7.59 -4.23 -16.73
N LYS A 49 -8.24 -3.51 -15.80
CA LYS A 49 -8.29 -2.05 -15.83
C LYS A 49 -6.87 -1.49 -15.77
N PRO A 50 -6.47 -0.57 -16.67
CA PRO A 50 -5.12 0.01 -16.65
C PRO A 50 -4.81 0.62 -15.27
N VAL A 51 -3.60 0.38 -14.78
CA VAL A 51 -3.05 1.11 -13.65
C VAL A 51 -2.89 2.57 -14.09
N GLY A 52 -3.36 3.52 -13.30
CA GLY A 52 -3.18 4.95 -13.60
C GLY A 52 -1.68 5.31 -13.74
N PRO A 53 -1.36 6.48 -14.25
CA PRO A 53 0.02 6.89 -14.42
C PRO A 53 0.76 6.86 -13.08
N VAL A 54 2.02 6.40 -13.13
CA VAL A 54 2.96 6.45 -12.01
C VAL A 54 3.86 7.67 -12.20
N THR A 55 3.91 8.54 -11.21
CA THR A 55 4.90 9.61 -11.14
C THR A 55 6.22 9.00 -10.69
N ALA A 56 7.17 8.92 -11.62
CA ALA A 56 8.51 8.39 -11.32
C ALA A 56 9.28 9.36 -10.41
N ILE A 57 10.17 8.82 -9.61
CA ILE A 57 11.12 9.58 -8.79
C ILE A 57 12.54 9.44 -9.35
N THR A 58 13.41 10.37 -8.99
CA THR A 58 14.86 10.15 -9.11
C THR A 58 15.33 9.42 -7.86
N PRO A 59 16.01 8.27 -7.98
CA PRO A 59 16.55 7.55 -6.83
C PRO A 59 17.45 8.43 -5.97
N GLY A 60 17.24 8.34 -4.65
CA GLY A 60 18.02 9.09 -3.68
C GLY A 60 19.37 8.45 -3.37
N VAL A 61 20.23 9.21 -2.69
CA VAL A 61 21.45 8.68 -2.07
C VAL A 61 21.21 8.65 -0.57
N TYR A 62 21.16 7.45 -0.02
CA TYR A 62 20.89 7.25 1.41
C TYR A 62 22.14 6.71 2.10
N PRO A 63 22.59 7.34 3.21
CA PRO A 63 23.81 6.92 3.90
C PRO A 63 23.66 5.51 4.50
N GLN A 64 24.55 4.58 4.15
CA GLN A 64 24.65 3.22 4.74
C GLN A 64 23.27 2.58 4.97
N ASN A 65 22.40 2.61 3.94
CA ASN A 65 21.05 2.09 4.07
C ASN A 65 21.00 0.55 4.01
N GLU A 66 20.28 -0.04 4.94
CA GLU A 66 19.95 -1.46 4.97
C GLU A 66 18.47 -1.61 5.36
N MET A 67 17.69 -2.27 4.51
CA MET A 67 16.26 -2.42 4.73
C MET A 67 15.59 -1.06 5.04
N ASN A 68 14.88 -0.97 6.17
CA ASN A 68 14.20 0.21 6.69
C ASN A 68 15.08 1.08 7.61
N THR A 69 16.40 0.95 7.52
CA THR A 69 17.36 1.72 8.32
C THR A 69 18.33 2.51 7.45
N MET A 70 18.90 3.58 7.97
CA MET A 70 20.03 4.30 7.37
C MET A 70 20.96 4.90 8.43
N GLY A 71 22.21 5.11 8.06
CA GLY A 71 23.28 5.60 8.92
C GLY A 71 24.09 4.47 9.57
N ASP A 72 25.09 4.86 10.37
CA ASP A 72 25.94 3.92 11.08
C ASP A 72 25.16 3.29 12.25
N PRO A 73 25.02 1.96 12.32
CA PRO A 73 24.34 1.31 13.44
C PRO A 73 25.05 1.53 14.80
N ASN A 74 26.31 2.02 14.79
CA ASN A 74 27.04 2.41 15.98
C ASN A 74 27.01 3.93 16.26
N ALA A 75 26.18 4.69 15.51
CA ALA A 75 26.03 6.12 15.77
C ALA A 75 25.58 6.38 17.22
N PRO A 76 26.06 7.49 17.83
CA PRO A 76 25.79 7.79 19.24
C PRO A 76 24.32 8.03 19.58
N VAL A 77 23.49 8.37 18.59
CA VAL A 77 22.06 8.67 18.78
C VAL A 77 21.21 7.82 17.84
N LYS A 78 20.13 7.28 18.35
CA LYS A 78 19.12 6.54 17.56
C LYS A 78 17.88 7.41 17.35
N LEU A 79 17.50 7.60 16.10
CA LEU A 79 16.22 8.22 15.69
C LEU A 79 15.28 7.13 15.20
N GLU A 80 14.08 7.07 15.73
CA GLU A 80 13.07 6.09 15.34
C GLU A 80 11.79 6.80 14.95
N THR A 81 11.17 6.37 13.86
CA THR A 81 9.86 6.88 13.43
C THR A 81 8.87 5.74 13.23
N TRP A 82 7.64 5.94 13.69
CA TRP A 82 6.49 5.08 13.40
C TRP A 82 5.61 5.80 12.41
N GLU A 83 5.47 5.22 11.21
CA GLU A 83 4.80 5.88 10.09
C GLU A 83 3.80 4.95 9.38
N ASP A 84 2.78 5.57 8.78
CA ASP A 84 1.83 4.93 7.88
C ASP A 84 1.93 5.59 6.50
N PHE A 85 2.07 4.80 5.44
CA PHE A 85 2.19 5.32 4.08
C PHE A 85 0.93 6.02 3.58
N GLN A 86 -0.23 5.74 4.15
CA GLN A 86 -1.45 6.46 3.83
C GLN A 86 -1.57 7.81 4.56
N CYS A 87 -0.78 8.04 5.63
CA CYS A 87 -0.88 9.23 6.47
C CYS A 87 -0.36 10.49 5.78
N PRO A 88 -1.18 11.55 5.61
CA PRO A 88 -0.74 12.80 5.00
C PRO A 88 0.32 13.54 5.83
N ALA A 89 0.31 13.38 7.15
CA ALA A 89 1.31 13.97 8.03
C ALA A 89 2.68 13.27 7.89
N CYS A 90 2.71 11.93 7.68
CA CYS A 90 3.92 11.18 7.35
C CYS A 90 4.50 11.61 6.00
N ARG A 91 3.62 11.80 5.01
CA ARG A 91 4.04 12.38 3.72
C ARG A 91 4.72 13.72 3.92
N ASN A 92 4.10 14.65 4.64
CA ASN A 92 4.67 15.97 4.91
C ASN A 92 6.01 15.89 5.65
N PHE A 93 6.11 14.97 6.63
CA PHE A 93 7.37 14.72 7.34
C PHE A 93 8.47 14.23 6.39
N SER A 94 8.17 13.24 5.56
CA SER A 94 9.09 12.66 4.58
C SER A 94 9.55 13.65 3.51
N GLU A 95 8.67 14.58 3.09
CA GLU A 95 9.00 15.57 2.05
C GLU A 95 9.77 16.78 2.59
N ASN A 96 9.52 17.21 3.84
CA ASN A 96 9.97 18.51 4.33
C ASN A 96 10.90 18.47 5.56
N ILE A 97 10.88 17.40 6.36
CA ILE A 97 11.63 17.31 7.62
C ILE A 97 12.73 16.26 7.54
N GLU A 98 12.37 15.05 7.12
CA GLU A 98 13.31 13.91 7.04
C GLU A 98 14.56 14.21 6.23
N PRO A 99 14.51 14.87 5.04
CA PRO A 99 15.72 15.17 4.27
C PRO A 99 16.72 16.01 5.05
N LEU A 100 16.25 16.97 5.86
CA LEU A 100 17.10 17.81 6.70
C LEU A 100 17.76 17.00 7.83
N LEU A 101 17.03 16.05 8.42
CA LEU A 101 17.57 15.15 9.44
C LEU A 101 18.62 14.21 8.84
N VAL A 102 18.36 13.68 7.64
CA VAL A 102 19.32 12.83 6.93
C VAL A 102 20.60 13.60 6.61
N GLU A 103 20.48 14.80 6.04
CA GLU A 103 21.64 15.61 5.67
C GLU A 103 22.49 16.03 6.89
N ASN A 104 21.86 16.51 7.96
CA ASN A 104 22.58 17.15 9.07
C ASN A 104 23.06 16.14 10.14
N TYR A 105 22.41 14.98 10.24
CA TYR A 105 22.68 14.04 11.33
C TYR A 105 23.04 12.62 10.85
N VAL A 106 22.26 12.04 9.93
CA VAL A 106 22.50 10.67 9.48
C VAL A 106 23.75 10.60 8.60
N ALA A 107 23.84 11.46 7.58
CA ALA A 107 24.99 11.52 6.67
C ALA A 107 26.30 11.91 7.37
N THR A 108 26.21 12.56 8.53
CA THR A 108 27.36 12.95 9.33
C THR A 108 27.77 11.88 10.36
N GLY A 109 27.10 10.71 10.37
CA GLY A 109 27.40 9.60 11.29
C GLY A 109 26.97 9.84 12.74
N LYS A 110 26.18 10.88 13.01
CA LYS A 110 25.69 11.22 14.35
C LYS A 110 24.46 10.43 14.75
N VAL A 111 23.64 10.02 13.77
CA VAL A 111 22.36 9.37 13.98
C VAL A 111 22.25 8.09 13.17
N TYR A 112 21.80 7.02 13.82
CA TYR A 112 21.24 5.83 13.21
C TYR A 112 19.74 5.96 13.14
N TYR A 113 19.17 5.95 11.92
CA TYR A 113 17.75 6.15 11.69
C TYR A 113 17.05 4.84 11.38
N VAL A 114 15.96 4.56 12.09
CA VAL A 114 15.12 3.38 11.95
C VAL A 114 13.68 3.79 11.66
N PHE A 115 13.14 3.29 10.58
CA PHE A 115 11.73 3.44 10.22
C PHE A 115 10.94 2.21 10.71
N HIS A 116 9.84 2.41 11.42
CA HIS A 116 8.93 1.36 11.85
C HIS A 116 7.59 1.47 11.13
N GLN A 117 7.05 0.34 10.74
CA GLN A 117 5.74 0.26 10.10
C GLN A 117 4.63 0.40 11.15
N TYR A 118 3.70 1.34 10.93
CA TYR A 118 2.56 1.54 11.82
C TYR A 118 1.27 1.76 11.01
N PRO A 119 0.73 0.72 10.34
CA PRO A 119 -0.39 0.80 9.40
C PRO A 119 -1.75 0.96 10.10
N PHE A 120 -1.92 2.01 10.92
CA PHE A 120 -3.11 2.21 11.77
C PHE A 120 -4.34 2.70 11.00
N ILE A 121 -4.16 3.30 9.81
CA ILE A 121 -5.27 3.78 8.97
C ILE A 121 -6.13 2.62 8.48
N ASP A 122 -5.57 1.42 8.39
CA ASP A 122 -6.28 0.20 8.00
C ASP A 122 -7.20 -0.37 9.09
N ASP A 123 -7.11 0.08 10.34
CA ASP A 123 -7.91 -0.46 11.46
C ASP A 123 -9.42 -0.39 11.19
N ASN A 124 -9.87 0.63 10.46
CA ASN A 124 -11.27 0.84 10.10
C ASN A 124 -11.54 0.68 8.61
N SER A 125 -10.62 0.08 7.85
CA SER A 125 -10.71 -0.10 6.40
C SER A 125 -10.80 -1.57 5.99
N ALA A 126 -11.58 -1.83 4.93
CA ALA A 126 -11.60 -3.13 4.27
C ALA A 126 -10.49 -3.30 3.23
N THR A 127 -9.80 -2.21 2.84
CA THR A 127 -8.85 -2.22 1.73
C THR A 127 -7.44 -2.67 2.10
N LYS A 128 -7.03 -2.55 3.36
CA LYS A 128 -5.69 -2.94 3.84
C LYS A 128 -4.52 -2.31 3.07
N GLU A 129 -4.72 -1.09 2.56
CA GLU A 129 -3.73 -0.40 1.72
C GLU A 129 -2.46 -0.02 2.49
N SER A 130 -2.54 0.31 3.79
CA SER A 130 -1.37 0.59 4.63
C SER A 130 -0.52 -0.67 4.87
N ASP A 131 -1.17 -1.79 5.23
CA ASP A 131 -0.50 -3.10 5.41
C ASP A 131 0.21 -3.53 4.11
N GLN A 132 -0.47 -3.38 2.96
CA GLN A 132 0.07 -3.74 1.66
C GLN A 132 1.25 -2.85 1.25
N ALA A 133 1.16 -1.54 1.48
CA ALA A 133 2.26 -0.59 1.22
C ALA A 133 3.46 -0.88 2.12
N ALA A 134 3.21 -1.20 3.40
CA ALA A 134 4.24 -1.61 4.35
C ALA A 134 4.97 -2.87 3.87
N ASN A 135 4.25 -3.95 3.51
CA ASN A 135 4.86 -5.17 3.00
C ASN A 135 5.65 -4.92 1.70
N ALA A 136 5.09 -4.16 0.76
CA ALA A 136 5.74 -3.81 -0.50
C ALA A 136 7.05 -3.02 -0.28
N SER A 137 7.05 -2.06 0.68
CA SER A 137 8.25 -1.28 1.01
C SER A 137 9.38 -2.16 1.56
N MET A 138 9.04 -3.15 2.40
CA MET A 138 9.99 -4.10 2.93
C MET A 138 10.52 -5.05 1.84
N CYS A 139 9.66 -5.50 0.91
CA CYS A 139 10.11 -6.29 -0.25
C CYS A 139 11.05 -5.51 -1.17
N ALA A 140 10.84 -4.21 -1.33
CA ALA A 140 11.82 -3.34 -2.01
C ALA A 140 13.11 -3.20 -1.19
N GLY A 141 13.00 -3.21 0.13
CA GLY A 141 14.12 -3.19 1.06
C GLY A 141 15.09 -4.36 0.91
N GLU A 142 14.61 -5.58 0.62
CA GLU A 142 15.45 -6.74 0.31
C GLU A 142 16.40 -6.50 -0.89
N GLN A 143 16.04 -5.55 -1.75
CA GLN A 143 16.84 -5.13 -2.90
C GLN A 143 17.58 -3.81 -2.67
N GLY A 144 17.67 -3.35 -1.41
CA GLY A 144 18.32 -2.09 -1.03
C GLY A 144 17.56 -0.84 -1.49
N ARG A 145 16.25 -0.96 -1.75
CA ARG A 145 15.46 0.11 -2.34
C ARG A 145 14.27 0.55 -1.46
N PHE A 146 14.32 0.29 -0.14
CA PHE A 146 13.28 0.71 0.81
C PHE A 146 12.99 2.21 0.73
N TRP A 147 14.01 3.04 0.80
CA TRP A 147 13.90 4.50 0.88
C TRP A 147 13.42 5.11 -0.44
N ASP A 148 13.85 4.56 -1.58
CA ASP A 148 13.28 4.95 -2.87
C ASP A 148 11.81 4.51 -2.99
N TYR A 149 11.49 3.33 -2.47
CA TYR A 149 10.12 2.84 -2.48
C TYR A 149 9.20 3.68 -1.55
N LYS A 150 9.69 4.08 -0.37
CA LYS A 150 9.04 5.07 0.49
C LYS A 150 8.78 6.38 -0.27
N SER A 151 9.78 6.89 -0.98
CA SER A 151 9.67 8.14 -1.75
C SER A 151 8.63 8.05 -2.88
N ILE A 152 8.59 6.94 -3.64
CA ILE A 152 7.60 6.79 -4.72
C ILE A 152 6.17 6.60 -4.19
N LEU A 153 6.01 5.95 -3.03
CA LEU A 153 4.71 5.85 -2.34
C LEU A 153 4.17 7.25 -2.01
N PHE A 154 4.94 8.08 -1.31
CA PHE A 154 4.52 9.43 -0.93
C PHE A 154 4.36 10.37 -2.14
N THR A 155 5.20 10.25 -3.17
CA THR A 155 5.07 11.03 -4.41
C THR A 155 3.75 10.75 -5.13
N ASN A 156 3.27 9.50 -5.08
CA ASN A 156 2.04 9.07 -5.73
C ASN A 156 0.83 9.02 -4.78
N TRP A 157 0.99 9.49 -3.54
CA TRP A 157 -0.10 9.55 -2.58
C TRP A 157 -1.20 10.53 -3.03
N ASN A 158 -2.45 10.10 -3.01
CA ASN A 158 -3.59 10.92 -3.42
C ASN A 158 -4.82 10.78 -2.51
N GLY A 159 -4.67 10.13 -1.36
CA GLY A 159 -5.72 9.97 -0.35
C GLY A 159 -5.69 8.60 0.31
N GLU A 160 -6.45 8.49 1.41
CA GLU A 160 -6.55 7.29 2.25
C GLU A 160 -7.68 6.38 1.75
N ASN A 161 -7.44 5.07 1.66
CA ASN A 161 -8.45 4.04 1.37
C ASN A 161 -9.23 4.24 0.06
N ILE A 162 -8.59 4.80 -0.97
CA ILE A 162 -9.19 5.09 -2.28
C ILE A 162 -8.51 4.34 -3.44
N GLY A 163 -7.75 3.30 -3.15
CA GLY A 163 -6.99 2.54 -4.15
C GLY A 163 -5.66 3.20 -4.53
N THR A 164 -5.15 4.11 -3.70
CA THR A 164 -3.84 4.74 -3.88
C THR A 164 -2.74 3.70 -3.85
N PHE A 165 -2.83 2.75 -2.92
CA PHE A 165 -1.89 1.65 -2.72
C PHE A 165 -2.51 0.28 -2.99
N ALA A 166 -3.45 0.20 -3.94
CA ALA A 166 -3.93 -1.08 -4.42
C ALA A 166 -2.75 -1.90 -5.00
N ASP A 167 -2.75 -3.24 -4.82
CA ASP A 167 -1.66 -4.16 -5.17
C ASP A 167 -1.02 -3.88 -6.53
N ARG A 168 -1.85 -3.68 -7.55
CA ARG A 168 -1.36 -3.41 -8.92
C ARG A 168 -0.59 -2.09 -9.04
N LYS A 169 -0.91 -1.08 -8.22
CA LYS A 169 -0.15 0.17 -8.16
C LYS A 169 1.17 -0.03 -7.44
N LEU A 170 1.16 -0.80 -6.33
CA LEU A 170 2.38 -1.14 -5.61
C LEU A 170 3.37 -1.90 -6.51
N VAL A 171 2.88 -2.86 -7.29
CA VAL A 171 3.70 -3.56 -8.30
C VAL A 171 4.23 -2.57 -9.36
N ALA A 172 3.39 -1.66 -9.86
CA ALA A 172 3.83 -0.67 -10.85
C ALA A 172 4.87 0.32 -10.29
N PHE A 173 4.84 0.62 -9.00
CA PHE A 173 5.89 1.42 -8.34
C PHE A 173 7.22 0.66 -8.32
N ALA A 174 7.20 -0.64 -8.00
CA ALA A 174 8.40 -1.50 -8.05
C ALA A 174 8.99 -1.59 -9.47
N GLU A 175 8.15 -1.77 -10.48
CA GLU A 175 8.55 -1.74 -11.89
C GLU A 175 9.18 -0.39 -12.27
N SER A 176 8.58 0.73 -11.86
CA SER A 176 9.08 2.09 -12.13
C SER A 176 10.44 2.34 -11.50
N LEU A 177 10.76 1.68 -10.39
CA LEU A 177 12.06 1.73 -9.73
C LEU A 177 13.08 0.76 -10.34
N GLY A 178 12.69 -0.09 -11.28
CA GLY A 178 13.55 -1.08 -11.91
C GLY A 178 13.97 -2.22 -10.98
N LEU A 179 13.11 -2.62 -10.06
CA LEU A 179 13.37 -3.76 -9.18
C LEU A 179 13.37 -5.08 -9.96
N ASP A 180 14.03 -6.10 -9.40
CA ASP A 180 13.86 -7.49 -9.82
C ASP A 180 12.43 -7.93 -9.48
N MET A 181 11.57 -7.97 -10.50
CA MET A 181 10.14 -8.21 -10.31
C MET A 181 9.82 -9.64 -9.90
N ASP A 182 10.65 -10.62 -10.23
CA ASP A 182 10.44 -12.01 -9.77
C ASP A 182 10.63 -12.09 -8.25
N LYS A 183 11.67 -11.45 -7.72
CA LYS A 183 11.90 -11.35 -6.27
C LYS A 183 10.82 -10.54 -5.58
N PHE A 184 10.51 -9.35 -6.13
CA PHE A 184 9.50 -8.47 -5.55
C PHE A 184 8.14 -9.16 -5.45
N ASN A 185 7.64 -9.74 -6.56
CA ASN A 185 6.34 -10.40 -6.58
C ASN A 185 6.32 -11.63 -5.63
N SER A 186 7.40 -12.43 -5.62
CA SER A 186 7.49 -13.57 -4.71
C SER A 186 7.38 -13.16 -3.22
N CYS A 187 8.04 -12.07 -2.83
CA CYS A 187 7.98 -11.50 -1.49
C CYS A 187 6.60 -10.88 -1.20
N PHE A 188 6.09 -10.08 -2.13
CA PHE A 188 4.85 -9.34 -1.97
C PHE A 188 3.63 -10.26 -1.88
N ASP A 189 3.50 -11.22 -2.81
CA ASP A 189 2.38 -12.16 -2.85
C ASP A 189 2.37 -13.12 -1.65
N ALA A 190 3.56 -13.46 -1.12
CA ALA A 190 3.69 -14.25 0.09
C ALA A 190 3.40 -13.45 1.38
N ASN A 191 3.22 -12.13 1.30
CA ASN A 191 3.09 -11.23 2.45
C ASN A 191 4.20 -11.46 3.50
N THR A 192 5.43 -11.53 3.01
CA THR A 192 6.62 -12.03 3.74
C THR A 192 6.85 -11.25 5.03
N TYR A 193 6.58 -9.95 5.04
CA TYR A 193 6.87 -9.07 6.18
C TYR A 193 5.70 -8.86 7.15
N LYS A 194 4.57 -9.56 6.96
CA LYS A 194 3.40 -9.42 7.83
C LYS A 194 3.73 -9.51 9.31
N SER A 195 4.51 -10.52 9.71
CA SER A 195 4.87 -10.71 11.13
C SER A 195 5.75 -9.59 11.68
N GLN A 196 6.64 -9.02 10.85
CA GLN A 196 7.47 -7.88 11.24
C GLN A 196 6.63 -6.62 11.38
N ILE A 197 5.73 -6.37 10.43
CA ILE A 197 4.81 -5.22 10.45
C ILE A 197 3.90 -5.29 11.68
N ASP A 198 3.32 -6.46 11.96
CA ASP A 198 2.50 -6.67 13.16
C ASP A 198 3.30 -6.42 14.45
N LYS A 199 4.58 -6.84 14.47
CA LYS A 199 5.47 -6.59 15.59
C LYS A 199 5.75 -5.10 15.76
N ASP A 200 6.10 -4.38 14.70
CA ASP A 200 6.33 -2.93 14.73
C ASP A 200 5.08 -2.20 15.25
N PHE A 201 3.89 -2.60 14.79
CA PHE A 201 2.62 -2.04 15.25
C PHE A 201 2.40 -2.27 16.76
N MET A 202 2.64 -3.49 17.24
CA MET A 202 2.51 -3.82 18.67
C MET A 202 3.55 -3.09 19.52
N ASP A 203 4.79 -3.01 19.06
CA ASP A 203 5.87 -2.30 19.75
C ASP A 203 5.54 -0.81 19.87
N GLY A 204 5.12 -0.17 18.78
CA GLY A 204 4.68 1.23 18.78
C GLY A 204 3.51 1.46 19.73
N THR A 205 2.49 0.60 19.69
CA THR A 205 1.35 0.68 20.60
C THR A 205 1.78 0.57 22.06
N SER A 206 2.73 -0.32 22.37
CA SER A 206 3.26 -0.49 23.73
C SER A 206 4.05 0.73 24.23
N LEU A 207 4.66 1.49 23.31
CA LEU A 207 5.35 2.75 23.57
C LEU A 207 4.41 3.95 23.63
N GLY A 208 3.09 3.74 23.43
CA GLY A 208 2.08 4.79 23.46
C GLY A 208 1.90 5.52 22.12
N VAL A 209 2.42 4.99 21.02
CA VAL A 209 2.12 5.51 19.68
C VAL A 209 0.63 5.40 19.41
N SER A 210 -0.03 6.53 19.12
CA SER A 210 -1.46 6.62 18.84
C SER A 210 -1.77 7.46 17.60
N SER A 211 -0.74 7.98 16.95
CA SER A 211 -0.82 8.76 15.71
C SER A 211 0.50 8.67 14.95
N THR A 212 0.48 9.02 13.66
CA THR A 212 1.68 9.02 12.81
C THR A 212 1.88 10.40 12.17
N PRO A 213 3.14 10.81 11.93
CA PRO A 213 4.36 10.14 12.38
C PRO A 213 4.55 10.32 13.90
N SER A 214 4.99 9.27 14.60
CA SER A 214 5.50 9.36 15.96
C SER A 214 7.02 9.20 15.93
N ILE A 215 7.74 10.11 16.61
CA ILE A 215 9.18 10.25 16.49
C ILE A 215 9.81 10.10 17.87
N PHE A 216 10.87 9.30 17.96
CA PHE A 216 11.62 9.04 19.18
C PHE A 216 13.11 9.29 18.96
N VAL A 217 13.78 9.87 19.93
CA VAL A 217 15.23 10.03 20.00
C VAL A 217 15.72 9.27 21.23
N ASP A 218 16.56 8.27 21.04
CA ASP A 218 17.04 7.34 22.10
C ASP A 218 15.89 6.80 22.99
N GLY A 219 14.77 6.42 22.35
CA GLY A 219 13.58 5.89 23.02
C GLY A 219 12.73 6.94 23.74
N VAL A 220 13.06 8.23 23.65
CA VAL A 220 12.27 9.32 24.22
C VAL A 220 11.39 9.96 23.14
N PHE A 221 10.07 9.98 23.39
CA PHE A 221 9.11 10.57 22.44
C PHE A 221 9.35 12.08 22.26
N VAL A 222 9.43 12.52 21.02
CA VAL A 222 9.58 13.94 20.66
C VAL A 222 8.22 14.62 20.66
N VAL A 223 8.03 15.58 21.54
CA VAL A 223 6.80 16.36 21.67
C VAL A 223 6.94 17.69 20.95
N ASN A 224 5.91 18.07 20.18
CA ASN A 224 5.81 19.45 19.69
C ASN A 224 5.32 20.34 20.85
N PRO A 225 6.08 21.39 21.25
CA PRO A 225 5.71 22.26 22.37
C PRO A 225 4.44 23.07 22.10
N ASP A 226 4.08 23.29 20.83
CA ASP A 226 2.89 24.06 20.43
C ASP A 226 1.59 23.21 20.54
N GLY A 227 1.71 21.91 20.71
CA GLY A 227 0.59 21.00 20.95
C GLY A 227 0.97 19.52 20.84
N PRO A 228 0.48 18.68 21.75
CA PRO A 228 0.88 17.27 21.82
C PRO A 228 0.40 16.42 20.62
N ASN A 229 -0.56 16.94 19.86
CA ASN A 229 -1.09 16.27 18.64
C ASN A 229 -0.49 16.83 17.34
N LEU A 230 0.46 17.76 17.44
CA LEU A 230 1.15 18.32 16.28
C LEU A 230 2.42 17.49 15.98
N VAL A 231 2.68 17.29 14.69
CA VAL A 231 3.94 16.70 14.27
C VAL A 231 5.11 17.57 14.72
N PRO A 232 6.15 17.00 15.37
CA PRO A 232 7.34 17.77 15.73
C PRO A 232 7.99 18.42 14.51
N THR A 233 8.44 19.66 14.68
CA THR A 233 9.20 20.36 13.64
C THR A 233 10.63 19.82 13.57
N TYR A 234 11.35 20.20 12.50
CA TYR A 234 12.78 19.89 12.41
C TYR A 234 13.55 20.38 13.65
N GLU A 235 13.27 21.60 14.12
CA GLU A 235 13.94 22.21 15.28
C GLU A 235 13.67 21.43 16.58
N ASN A 236 12.46 20.91 16.75
CA ASN A 236 12.12 20.09 17.93
C ASN A 236 12.96 18.81 17.95
N ILE A 237 13.05 18.13 16.80
CA ILE A 237 13.79 16.86 16.68
C ILE A 237 15.30 17.13 16.81
N ALA A 238 15.81 18.13 16.09
CA ALA A 238 17.20 18.56 16.12
C ALA A 238 17.67 18.90 17.54
N ALA A 239 16.87 19.66 18.30
CA ALA A 239 17.19 20.00 19.69
C ALA A 239 17.32 18.76 20.59
N MET A 240 16.48 17.75 20.39
CA MET A 240 16.59 16.50 21.15
C MET A 240 17.82 15.67 20.73
N ILE A 241 18.13 15.62 19.43
CA ILE A 241 19.34 14.94 18.94
C ILE A 241 20.59 15.66 19.49
N ASP A 242 20.66 16.97 19.41
CA ASP A 242 21.80 17.75 19.91
C ASP A 242 21.99 17.59 21.42
N ALA A 243 20.90 17.55 22.19
CA ALA A 243 20.95 17.27 23.62
C ALA A 243 21.42 15.85 23.94
N ALA A 244 21.08 14.86 23.09
CA ALA A 244 21.58 13.48 23.23
C ALA A 244 23.07 13.38 22.89
N LEU A 245 23.54 14.09 21.87
CA LEU A 245 24.94 14.14 21.46
C LEU A 245 25.87 14.83 22.47
N ALA A 246 25.30 15.66 23.35
CA ALA A 246 26.06 16.42 24.38
C ALA A 246 26.32 15.62 25.67
N LYS A 247 25.77 14.40 25.78
CA LYS A 247 25.95 13.51 26.96
C LYS A 247 27.20 12.66 26.85
#